data_3ef07c4c8f8beb86c49b850e6080cd74
#
_entry.id   3ef07c4c8f8beb86c49b850e6080cd74
#
_cell.length_a   1.000
_cell.length_b   1.000
_cell.length_c   1.000
_cell.angle_alpha   90.00
_cell.angle_beta   90.00
_cell.angle_gamma   90.00
#
_symmetry.space_group_name_H-M   'P 1'
#
loop_
_entity.id
_entity.type
_entity.pdbx_description
1 polymer ?
#
loop_
_entity_poly.entity_id
_entity_poly.type
_entity_poly.pdbx_seq_one_letter_code
_entity_poly.pdbx_strand_id
1 'polypeptide(L)'
;MPVTDTRMRIDVFLWRARFFKARTGATEAIEGKGARIERDGQVRRIDKPATPVEAGDILSFVAPSGAKLVRIVSLPERRGPPAEAALCYQSLTSS
;
A
#
# COMPACT_ATOMS: atom_id res chain seq x y z
N MET A 1 -20.26 -12.79 14.55
CA MET A 1 -19.17 -11.87 14.70
C MET A 1 -18.87 -11.18 13.39
N PRO A 2 -18.91 -9.87 13.38
CA PRO A 2 -18.61 -9.18 12.13
C PRO A 2 -17.18 -9.44 11.72
N VAL A 3 -17.02 -9.75 10.47
CA VAL A 3 -15.69 -9.93 9.92
C VAL A 3 -15.26 -8.58 9.40
N THR A 4 -14.32 -7.97 10.12
CA THR A 4 -13.68 -6.79 9.60
C THR A 4 -12.59 -7.28 8.66
N ASP A 5 -12.60 -6.82 7.42
CA ASP A 5 -11.54 -7.16 6.51
C ASP A 5 -10.23 -6.62 7.07
N THR A 6 -9.37 -7.52 7.53
CA THR A 6 -8.06 -7.14 8.05
C THR A 6 -7.02 -7.08 6.94
N ARG A 7 -7.41 -7.39 5.71
CA ARG A 7 -6.52 -7.41 4.54
C ARG A 7 -7.20 -6.74 3.36
N MET A 8 -6.36 -6.24 2.46
CA MET A 8 -6.81 -5.52 1.27
C MET A 8 -5.80 -5.77 0.16
N ARG A 9 -6.26 -5.80 -1.10
CA ARG A 9 -5.35 -5.88 -2.23
C ARG A 9 -4.37 -4.71 -2.19
N ILE A 10 -3.09 -4.97 -2.51
CA ILE A 10 -2.09 -3.92 -2.46
C ILE A 10 -2.39 -2.79 -3.46
N ASP A 11 -2.90 -3.11 -4.65
CA ASP A 11 -3.21 -2.07 -5.63
C ASP A 11 -4.34 -1.16 -5.14
N VAL A 12 -5.32 -1.71 -4.45
CA VAL A 12 -6.42 -0.93 -3.86
C VAL A 12 -5.89 -0.05 -2.74
N PHE A 13 -5.03 -0.60 -1.88
CA PHE A 13 -4.44 0.18 -0.79
C PHE A 13 -3.65 1.37 -1.34
N LEU A 14 -2.80 1.14 -2.32
CA LEU A 14 -1.96 2.20 -2.89
C LEU A 14 -2.79 3.29 -3.53
N TRP A 15 -3.89 2.94 -4.15
CA TRP A 15 -4.81 3.91 -4.74
C TRP A 15 -5.60 4.66 -3.65
N ARG A 16 -6.19 3.95 -2.69
CA ARG A 16 -6.96 4.58 -1.61
C ARG A 16 -6.09 5.47 -0.72
N ALA A 17 -4.84 5.10 -0.51
CA ALA A 17 -3.89 5.90 0.26
C ALA A 17 -3.29 7.06 -0.56
N ARG A 18 -3.74 7.23 -1.79
CA ARG A 18 -3.37 8.34 -2.68
C ARG A 18 -1.93 8.36 -3.16
N PHE A 19 -1.28 7.21 -3.18
CA PHE A 19 0.03 7.11 -3.82
C PHE A 19 -0.10 7.11 -5.35
N PHE A 20 -1.28 6.73 -5.86
CA PHE A 20 -1.58 6.73 -7.29
C PHE A 20 -2.91 7.42 -7.53
N LYS A 21 -3.00 8.15 -8.64
CA LYS A 21 -4.23 8.87 -9.01
C LYS A 21 -5.34 7.94 -9.46
N ALA A 22 -4.98 6.79 -10.04
CA ALA A 22 -5.94 5.81 -10.51
C ALA A 22 -5.52 4.43 -10.03
N ARG A 23 -6.51 3.58 -9.79
CA ARG A 23 -6.25 2.20 -9.39
C ARG A 23 -5.47 1.44 -10.46
N THR A 24 -5.76 1.72 -11.74
CA THR A 24 -5.02 1.09 -12.85
C THR A 24 -3.54 1.41 -12.80
N GLY A 25 -3.18 2.63 -12.39
CA GLY A 25 -1.78 3.00 -12.25
C GLY A 25 -1.08 2.17 -11.18
N ALA A 26 -1.77 1.93 -10.06
CA ALA A 26 -1.22 1.08 -9.00
C ALA A 26 -1.07 -0.36 -9.49
N THR A 27 -2.07 -0.88 -10.19
CA THR A 27 -2.03 -2.22 -10.76
C THR A 27 -0.83 -2.39 -11.68
N GLU A 28 -0.63 -1.45 -12.61
CA GLU A 28 0.46 -1.48 -13.57
C GLU A 28 1.82 -1.39 -12.88
N ALA A 29 1.93 -0.55 -11.85
CA ALA A 29 3.20 -0.40 -11.12
C ALA A 29 3.61 -1.70 -10.43
N ILE A 30 2.65 -2.40 -9.82
CA ILE A 30 2.94 -3.68 -9.16
C ILE A 30 3.30 -4.74 -10.19
N GLU A 31 2.58 -4.81 -11.31
CA GLU A 31 2.87 -5.79 -12.36
C GLU A 31 4.20 -5.53 -13.03
N GLY A 32 4.55 -4.27 -13.23
CA GLY A 32 5.77 -3.89 -13.93
C GLY A 32 7.01 -3.90 -13.06
N LYS A 33 6.99 -3.12 -11.99
CA LYS A 33 8.16 -2.95 -11.11
C LYS A 33 8.11 -3.82 -9.88
N GLY A 34 6.91 -4.26 -9.49
CA GLY A 34 6.72 -5.02 -8.27
C GLY A 34 6.81 -4.15 -7.03
N ALA A 35 6.75 -4.82 -5.89
CA ALA A 35 6.88 -4.17 -4.59
C ALA A 35 7.49 -5.16 -3.63
N ARG A 36 7.87 -4.69 -2.45
CA ARG A 36 8.34 -5.56 -1.37
C ARG A 36 7.45 -5.35 -0.17
N ILE A 37 7.13 -6.45 0.50
CA ILE A 37 6.34 -6.43 1.73
C ILE A 37 7.19 -7.04 2.82
N GLU A 38 7.36 -6.32 3.93
CA GLU A 38 8.00 -6.85 5.12
C GLU A 38 6.92 -7.12 6.16
N ARG A 39 6.86 -8.37 6.61
CA ARG A 39 5.92 -8.82 7.64
C ARG A 39 6.66 -9.77 8.56
N ASP A 40 6.58 -9.53 9.86
CA ASP A 40 7.23 -10.37 10.87
C ASP A 40 8.72 -10.55 10.60
N GLY A 41 9.38 -9.50 10.15
CA GLY A 41 10.81 -9.51 9.88
C GLY A 41 11.21 -10.18 8.58
N GLN A 42 10.24 -10.67 7.80
CA GLN A 42 10.51 -11.31 6.51
C GLN A 42 10.12 -10.39 5.36
N VAL A 43 11.01 -10.24 4.40
CA VAL A 43 10.77 -9.42 3.21
C VAL A 43 10.48 -10.33 2.03
N ARG A 44 9.37 -10.06 1.32
CA ARG A 44 9.00 -10.76 0.09
C ARG A 44 8.82 -9.78 -1.04
N ARG A 45 9.32 -10.14 -2.20
CA ARG A 45 9.02 -9.38 -3.41
C ARG A 45 7.72 -9.92 -3.99
N ILE A 46 6.86 -9.00 -4.40
CA ILE A 46 5.57 -9.36 -5.01
C ILE A 46 5.40 -8.61 -6.31
N ASP A 47 4.68 -9.21 -7.25
CA ASP A 47 4.36 -8.58 -8.54
C ASP A 47 2.90 -8.78 -8.93
N LYS A 48 2.09 -9.27 -8.00
CA LYS A 48 0.67 -9.49 -8.23
C LYS A 48 -0.15 -8.41 -7.54
N PRO A 49 -0.92 -7.62 -8.29
CA PRO A 49 -1.72 -6.54 -7.71
C PRO A 49 -2.75 -6.99 -6.68
N ALA A 50 -3.19 -8.24 -6.76
CA ALA A 50 -4.16 -8.80 -5.82
C ALA A 50 -3.53 -9.27 -4.50
N THR A 51 -2.21 -9.15 -4.35
CA THR A 51 -1.53 -9.57 -3.13
C THR A 51 -2.13 -8.85 -1.92
N PRO A 52 -2.55 -9.58 -0.88
CA PRO A 52 -3.14 -8.93 0.28
C PRO A 52 -2.09 -8.27 1.18
N VAL A 53 -2.44 -7.11 1.70
CA VAL A 53 -1.64 -6.39 2.70
C VAL A 53 -2.50 -6.13 3.92
N GLU A 54 -1.86 -5.87 5.05
CA GLU A 54 -2.55 -5.65 6.32
C GLU A 54 -1.82 -4.61 7.16
N ALA A 55 -2.49 -4.12 8.19
CA ALA A 55 -1.88 -3.16 9.11
C ALA A 55 -0.62 -3.77 9.73
N GLY A 56 0.42 -2.97 9.84
CA GLY A 56 1.72 -3.41 10.33
C GLY A 56 2.69 -3.79 9.24
N ASP A 57 2.21 -4.08 8.03
CA ASP A 57 3.10 -4.39 6.90
C ASP A 57 3.92 -3.16 6.52
N ILE A 58 5.17 -3.39 6.13
CA ILE A 58 6.03 -2.34 5.58
C ILE A 58 6.11 -2.57 4.08
N LEU A 59 5.74 -1.56 3.31
CA LEU A 59 5.71 -1.63 1.85
C LEU A 59 6.83 -0.79 1.25
N SER A 60 7.54 -1.36 0.28
CA SER A 60 8.50 -0.63 -0.54
C SER A 60 8.03 -0.72 -1.98
N PHE A 61 7.82 0.42 -2.62
CA PHE A 61 7.30 0.46 -3.99
C PHE A 61 7.69 1.77 -4.67
N VAL A 62 7.46 1.85 -5.97
CA VAL A 62 7.73 3.08 -6.74
C VAL A 62 6.40 3.70 -7.16
N ALA A 63 6.13 4.88 -6.62
CA ALA A 63 4.97 5.70 -7.02
C ALA A 63 5.41 6.71 -8.08
N PRO A 64 4.47 7.41 -8.74
CA PRO A 64 4.84 8.44 -9.71
C PRO A 64 5.75 9.53 -9.12
N SER A 65 5.62 9.81 -7.82
CA SER A 65 6.45 10.80 -7.14
C SER A 65 7.79 10.24 -6.66
N GLY A 66 8.08 8.96 -6.88
CA GLY A 66 9.34 8.35 -6.51
C GLY A 66 9.20 7.13 -5.63
N ALA A 67 10.33 6.58 -5.20
CA ALA A 67 10.37 5.41 -4.35
C ALA A 67 9.81 5.73 -2.97
N LYS A 68 9.01 4.81 -2.43
CA LYS A 68 8.35 4.98 -1.13
C LYS A 68 8.64 3.79 -0.23
N LEU A 69 8.77 4.07 1.06
CA LEU A 69 8.86 3.06 2.10
C LEU A 69 7.89 3.48 3.20
N VAL A 70 6.84 2.71 3.42
CA VAL A 70 5.78 3.08 4.35
C VAL A 70 5.35 1.89 5.18
N ARG A 71 4.90 2.18 6.41
CA ARG A 71 4.23 1.18 7.25
C ARG A 71 2.74 1.44 7.18
N ILE A 72 1.97 0.38 6.97
CA ILE A 72 0.51 0.48 6.98
C ILE A 72 0.05 0.61 8.44
N VAL A 73 -0.67 1.68 8.73
CA VAL A 73 -1.24 1.92 10.05
C VAL A 73 -2.66 1.37 10.11
N SER A 74 -3.43 1.62 9.05
CA SER A 74 -4.80 1.12 8.95
C SER A 74 -5.16 0.98 7.47
N LEU A 75 -6.18 0.16 7.20
CA LEU A 75 -6.64 -0.06 5.83
C LEU A 75 -7.79 0.90 5.56
N PRO A 76 -7.65 1.81 4.57
CA PRO A 76 -8.72 2.77 4.27
C PRO A 76 -9.90 2.07 3.59
N GLU A 77 -11.11 2.43 4.03
CA GLU A 77 -12.32 1.85 3.45
C GLU A 77 -12.68 2.47 2.11
N ARG A 78 -12.09 3.63 1.81
CA ARG A 78 -12.35 4.38 0.57
C ARG A 78 -11.18 5.28 0.28
N ARG A 79 -11.16 5.83 -0.93
CA ARG A 79 -10.18 6.84 -1.29
C ARG A 79 -10.67 8.19 -0.76
N GLY A 80 -10.27 8.50 0.45
CA GLY A 80 -10.66 9.75 1.10
C GLY A 80 -9.81 10.93 0.70
N PRO A 81 -10.03 12.09 1.33
CA PRO A 81 -9.19 13.28 1.11
C PRO A 81 -7.73 13.00 1.49
N PRO A 82 -6.77 13.79 0.96
CA PRO A 82 -5.35 13.55 1.25
C PRO A 82 -5.00 13.51 2.74
N ALA A 83 -5.60 14.37 3.54
CA ALA A 83 -5.32 14.39 4.98
C ALA A 83 -5.78 13.10 5.67
N GLU A 84 -6.92 12.57 5.26
CA GLU A 84 -7.43 11.31 5.78
C GLU A 84 -6.58 10.14 5.32
N ALA A 85 -6.19 10.14 4.05
CA ALA A 85 -5.35 9.09 3.48
C ALA A 85 -4.00 9.02 4.20
N ALA A 86 -3.43 10.15 4.56
CA ALA A 86 -2.14 10.20 5.24
C ALA A 86 -2.16 9.54 6.63
N LEU A 87 -3.34 9.38 7.22
CA LEU A 87 -3.47 8.71 8.51
C LEU A 87 -3.40 7.18 8.40
N CYS A 88 -3.47 6.64 7.18
CA CYS A 88 -3.48 5.20 6.96
C CYS A 88 -2.09 4.59 6.90
N TYR A 89 -1.06 5.43 6.84
CA TYR A 89 0.31 4.93 6.75
C TYR A 89 1.28 5.89 7.44
N GLN A 90 2.45 5.37 7.71
CA GLN A 90 3.57 6.15 8.26
C GLN A 90 4.72 6.06 7.27
N SER A 91 5.19 7.22 6.80
CA SER A 91 6.35 7.25 5.92
C SER A 91 7.61 6.89 6.71
N LEU A 92 8.38 5.95 6.19
CA LEU A 92 9.64 5.52 6.80
C LEU A 92 10.85 6.04 6.03
N THR A 93 10.63 6.65 4.86
CA THR A 93 11.74 7.24 4.12
C THR A 93 12.08 8.61 4.68
N SER A 94 13.36 8.84 4.92
CA SER A 94 13.83 10.18 5.25
C SER A 94 13.70 11.05 4.02
N SER A 95 13.13 12.17 4.20
CA SER A 95 13.07 13.15 3.11
C SER A 95 14.36 13.97 3.09
#